data_a717597dd52cd448336ca6988a210b11
#
_entry.id   a717597dd52cd448336ca6988a210b11
#
_cell.length_a   1.000
_cell.length_b   1.000
_cell.length_c   1.000
_cell.angle_alpha   90.00
_cell.angle_beta   90.00
_cell.angle_gamma   90.00
#
_symmetry.space_group_name_H-M   'P 1'
#
loop_
_entity.id
_entity.type
_entity.pdbx_description
1 polymer ?
#
loop_
_entity_poly.entity_id
_entity_poly.type
_entity_poly.pdbx_seq_one_letter_code
_entity_poly.pdbx_strand_id
1 'polypeptide(L)'
;MLTIEHLTKQFGEKTLFRDLCLTVDGPAVLWAPSGWGKTTLLRILMGLDTSTAGRVRGVGRAAAVFQEDRLCPQLTALQNVTLVLPGSEKQYKEQIRAAFQQLGMDAAALALPAARLSGGQKRRTALLRAL
;
A
#
# COMPACT_ATOMS: atom_id res chain seq x y z
N MET A 1 5.37 -15.28 8.80
CA MET A 1 5.16 -14.89 10.22
C MET A 1 5.80 -13.53 10.43
N LEU A 2 5.02 -12.53 10.83
CA LEU A 2 5.45 -11.18 11.19
C LEU A 2 5.54 -11.11 12.73
N THR A 3 6.63 -10.59 13.26
CA THR A 3 6.81 -10.43 14.70
C THR A 3 7.19 -8.99 15.02
N ILE A 4 6.52 -8.41 15.98
CA ILE A 4 6.78 -7.11 16.58
C ILE A 4 7.27 -7.34 18.00
N GLU A 5 8.44 -6.80 18.34
CA GLU A 5 9.08 -7.00 19.64
C GLU A 5 9.35 -5.65 20.29
N HIS A 6 8.69 -5.40 21.42
CA HIS A 6 8.87 -4.22 22.27
C HIS A 6 8.78 -2.88 21.51
N LEU A 7 7.91 -2.80 20.50
CA LEU A 7 7.83 -1.65 19.61
C LEU A 7 7.24 -0.44 20.34
N THR A 8 7.95 0.66 20.30
CA THR A 8 7.54 1.95 20.87
C THR A 8 7.61 3.03 19.81
N LYS A 9 6.61 3.88 19.74
CA LYS A 9 6.61 5.08 18.89
C LYS A 9 6.20 6.30 19.68
N GLN A 10 7.05 7.33 19.62
CA GLN A 10 6.84 8.64 20.22
C GLN A 10 7.00 9.75 19.19
N PHE A 11 6.25 10.83 19.35
CA PHE A 11 6.41 12.09 18.65
C PHE A 11 6.56 13.21 19.68
N GLY A 12 7.78 13.68 19.90
CA GLY A 12 8.08 14.57 21.00
C GLY A 12 7.69 13.94 22.35
N GLU A 13 6.87 14.61 23.12
CA GLU A 13 6.37 14.11 24.41
C GLU A 13 5.19 13.13 24.30
N LYS A 14 4.56 13.05 23.12
CA LYS A 14 3.39 12.19 22.91
C LYS A 14 3.81 10.77 22.55
N THR A 15 3.53 9.83 23.43
CA THR A 15 3.64 8.39 23.12
C THR A 15 2.39 7.91 22.41
N LEU A 16 2.56 7.32 21.24
CA LEU A 16 1.49 6.76 20.42
C LEU A 16 1.15 5.33 20.88
N PHE A 17 2.17 4.49 20.99
CA PHE A 17 2.11 3.17 21.61
C PHE A 17 3.47 2.85 22.25
N ARG A 18 3.45 2.02 23.29
CA ARG A 18 4.62 1.64 24.07
C ARG A 18 4.66 0.13 24.25
N ASP A 19 5.84 -0.44 24.08
CA ASP A 19 6.12 -1.86 24.37
C ASP A 19 5.16 -2.83 23.69
N LEU A 20 4.79 -2.54 22.43
CA LEU A 20 3.88 -3.36 21.66
C LEU A 20 4.58 -4.65 21.22
N CYS A 21 4.04 -5.78 21.65
CA CYS A 21 4.48 -7.10 21.22
C CYS A 21 3.32 -7.81 20.51
N LEU A 22 3.57 -8.30 19.30
CA LEU A 22 2.55 -8.96 18.49
C LEU A 22 3.19 -9.94 17.51
N THR A 23 2.57 -11.07 17.32
CA THR A 23 2.92 -12.02 16.25
C THR A 23 1.72 -12.24 15.34
N VAL A 24 1.94 -12.16 14.04
CA VAL A 24 0.91 -12.36 13.02
C VAL A 24 1.38 -13.45 12.06
N ASP A 25 0.57 -14.48 11.93
CA ASP A 25 0.83 -15.63 11.07
C ASP A 25 -0.39 -15.89 10.16
N GLY A 26 -0.50 -15.08 9.13
CA GLY A 26 -1.62 -15.12 8.18
C GLY A 26 -2.39 -13.81 8.06
N PRO A 27 -3.54 -13.81 7.37
CA PRO A 27 -4.39 -12.63 7.25
C PRO A 27 -4.89 -12.14 8.63
N ALA A 28 -4.77 -10.82 8.86
CA ALA A 28 -5.16 -10.22 10.13
C ALA A 28 -5.82 -8.86 9.93
N VAL A 29 -6.65 -8.46 10.88
CA VAL A 29 -7.27 -7.14 10.94
C VAL A 29 -6.77 -6.40 12.17
N LEU A 30 -6.21 -5.21 11.94
CA LEU A 30 -5.82 -4.30 13.02
C LEU A 30 -7.00 -3.38 13.36
N TRP A 31 -7.61 -3.63 14.50
CA TRP A 31 -8.71 -2.81 15.01
C TRP A 31 -8.28 -2.04 16.26
N ALA A 32 -8.51 -0.73 16.27
CA ALA A 32 -8.29 0.15 17.42
C ALA A 32 -9.04 1.48 17.21
N PRO A 33 -9.30 2.26 18.26
CA PRO A 33 -9.89 3.59 18.18
C PRO A 33 -9.11 4.53 17.24
N SER A 34 -9.76 5.60 16.77
CA SER A 34 -9.09 6.65 16.01
C SER A 34 -7.99 7.30 16.86
N GLY A 35 -6.87 7.65 16.22
CA GLY A 35 -5.73 8.25 16.91
C GLY A 35 -4.80 7.28 17.64
N TRP A 36 -5.15 5.99 17.74
CA TRP A 36 -4.29 4.98 18.38
C TRP A 36 -2.94 4.76 17.69
N GLY A 37 -2.83 5.12 16.42
CA GLY A 37 -1.57 4.97 15.70
C GLY A 37 -1.54 3.83 14.68
N LYS A 38 -2.69 3.28 14.28
CA LYS A 38 -2.79 2.19 13.28
C LYS A 38 -2.02 2.50 12.00
N THR A 39 -2.24 3.68 11.44
CA THR A 39 -1.54 4.11 10.21
C THR A 39 -0.03 4.22 10.42
N THR A 40 0.40 4.73 11.57
CA THR A 40 1.81 4.83 11.92
C THR A 40 2.44 3.45 12.09
N LEU A 41 1.75 2.52 12.74
CA LEU A 41 2.20 1.14 12.87
C LEU A 41 2.38 0.51 11.49
N LEU A 42 1.38 0.60 10.62
CA LEU A 42 1.47 0.07 9.25
C LEU A 42 2.62 0.72 8.45
N ARG A 43 2.86 2.03 8.62
CA ARG A 43 3.99 2.72 7.98
C ARG A 43 5.33 2.20 8.48
N ILE A 44 5.46 1.90 9.78
CA ILE A 44 6.67 1.28 10.34
C ILE A 44 6.87 -0.13 9.77
N LEU A 45 5.81 -0.93 9.68
CA LEU A 45 5.86 -2.27 9.08
C LEU A 45 6.30 -2.25 7.62
N MET A 46 5.95 -1.20 6.88
CA MET A 46 6.35 -1.01 5.47
C MET A 46 7.73 -0.34 5.31
N GLY A 47 8.43 -0.01 6.39
CA GLY A 47 9.68 0.73 6.32
C GLY A 47 9.55 2.19 5.89
N LEU A 48 8.34 2.75 5.92
CA LEU A 48 8.03 4.15 5.56
C LEU A 48 8.15 5.11 6.76
N ASP A 49 8.34 4.58 7.95
CA ASP A 49 8.56 5.32 9.19
C ASP A 49 9.43 4.47 10.13
N THR A 50 10.03 5.11 11.13
CA THR A 50 10.90 4.43 12.10
C THR A 50 10.23 4.35 13.48
N SER A 51 10.45 3.27 14.20
CA SER A 51 10.10 3.18 15.62
C SER A 51 11.08 3.96 16.47
N THR A 52 10.64 4.38 17.65
CA THR A 52 11.53 4.99 18.67
C THR A 52 12.35 3.92 19.37
N ALA A 53 11.77 2.73 19.60
CA ALA A 53 12.43 1.57 20.18
C ALA A 53 11.75 0.28 19.70
N GLY A 54 12.39 -0.85 19.94
CA GLY A 54 11.91 -2.16 19.54
C GLY A 54 12.25 -2.49 18.09
N ARG A 55 11.71 -3.58 17.60
CA ARG A 55 12.01 -4.07 16.24
C ARG A 55 10.86 -4.84 15.63
N VAL A 56 10.88 -4.90 14.30
CA VAL A 56 9.96 -5.70 13.49
C VAL A 56 10.76 -6.72 12.71
N ARG A 57 10.28 -7.94 12.66
CA ARG A 57 10.88 -9.05 11.92
C ARG A 57 9.86 -9.73 11.01
N GLY A 58 10.33 -10.38 9.98
CA GLY A 58 9.51 -11.20 9.09
C GLY A 58 8.74 -10.40 8.05
N VAL A 59 8.99 -9.09 7.92
CA VAL A 59 8.49 -8.31 6.78
C VAL A 59 9.43 -8.54 5.60
N GLY A 60 8.95 -9.21 4.57
CA GLY A 60 9.63 -9.31 3.28
C GLY A 60 9.35 -8.09 2.40
N ARG A 61 9.19 -8.31 1.09
CA ARG A 61 8.70 -7.25 0.20
C ARG A 61 7.27 -6.91 0.61
N ALA A 62 7.02 -5.65 0.90
CA ALA A 62 5.72 -5.16 1.32
C ALA A 62 5.12 -4.27 0.22
N ALA A 63 3.83 -4.42 -0.02
CA ALA A 63 3.05 -3.50 -0.83
C ALA A 63 1.86 -2.98 -0.02
N ALA A 64 1.35 -1.82 -0.39
CA ALA A 64 0.24 -1.21 0.34
C ALA A 64 -0.75 -0.52 -0.58
N VAL A 65 -2.02 -0.66 -0.25
CA VAL A 65 -3.09 0.18 -0.79
C VAL A 65 -3.48 1.16 0.31
N PHE A 66 -3.22 2.44 0.06
CA PHE A 66 -3.54 3.50 1.01
C PHE A 66 -5.02 3.91 0.91
N GLN A 67 -5.51 4.61 1.91
CA GLN A 67 -6.86 5.21 1.88
C GLN A 67 -6.98 6.20 0.72
N GLU A 68 -5.95 6.98 0.46
CA GLU A 68 -5.78 7.79 -0.74
C GLU A 68 -5.12 6.94 -1.82
N ASP A 69 -5.61 7.03 -3.06
CA ASP A 69 -5.12 6.14 -4.15
C ASP A 69 -3.67 6.42 -4.56
N ARG A 70 -3.15 7.63 -4.27
CA ARG A 70 -1.76 8.06 -4.53
C ARG A 70 -1.27 7.72 -5.93
N LEU A 71 -2.13 7.92 -6.91
CA LEU A 71 -1.80 7.77 -8.32
C LEU A 71 -1.13 9.04 -8.84
N CYS A 72 -0.25 8.88 -9.83
CA CYS A 72 0.25 10.00 -10.61
C CYS A 72 -0.88 10.48 -11.54
N PRO A 73 -1.45 11.68 -11.32
CA PRO A 73 -2.69 12.09 -11.98
C PRO A 73 -2.56 12.28 -13.49
N GLN A 74 -1.35 12.59 -13.98
CA GLN A 74 -1.06 12.79 -15.40
C GLN A 74 -0.84 11.47 -16.15
N LEU A 75 -0.49 10.40 -15.45
CA LEU A 75 -0.25 9.09 -16.04
C LEU A 75 -1.56 8.31 -16.20
N THR A 76 -1.63 7.48 -17.24
CA THR A 76 -2.76 6.56 -17.43
C THR A 76 -2.79 5.48 -16.33
N ALA A 77 -3.91 4.74 -16.24
CA ALA A 77 -4.01 3.59 -15.34
C ALA A 77 -2.87 2.58 -15.60
N LEU A 78 -2.63 2.25 -16.87
CA LEU A 78 -1.56 1.36 -17.28
C LEU A 78 -0.19 1.87 -16.81
N GLN A 79 0.13 3.12 -17.06
CA GLN A 79 1.40 3.74 -16.68
C GLN A 79 1.59 3.81 -15.16
N ASN A 80 0.54 4.05 -14.40
CA ASN A 80 0.62 4.02 -12.94
C ASN A 80 1.00 2.64 -12.38
N VAL A 81 0.57 1.56 -13.03
CA VAL A 81 0.96 0.19 -12.64
C VAL A 81 2.38 -0.12 -13.10
N THR A 82 2.73 0.23 -14.33
CA THR A 82 4.08 -0.06 -14.87
C THR A 82 5.18 0.72 -14.17
N LEU A 83 4.86 1.85 -13.53
CA LEU A 83 5.82 2.69 -12.81
C LEU A 83 6.61 1.93 -11.72
N VAL A 84 6.01 0.92 -11.12
CA VAL A 84 6.61 0.13 -10.02
C VAL A 84 7.20 -1.20 -10.49
N LEU A 85 7.07 -1.54 -11.77
CA LEU A 85 7.59 -2.78 -12.32
C LEU A 85 8.99 -2.60 -12.90
N PRO A 86 9.86 -3.61 -12.77
CA PRO A 86 11.16 -3.59 -13.42
C PRO A 86 10.99 -3.78 -14.93
N GLY A 87 11.52 -2.87 -15.73
CA GLY A 87 11.48 -2.97 -17.21
C GLY A 87 10.57 -1.94 -17.87
N SER A 88 10.22 -2.19 -19.15
CA SER A 88 9.43 -1.27 -19.94
C SER A 88 7.91 -1.57 -19.86
N GLU A 89 7.09 -0.54 -20.04
CA GLU A 89 5.62 -0.67 -20.17
C GLU A 89 5.24 -1.73 -21.21
N LYS A 90 5.95 -1.75 -22.34
CA LYS A 90 5.68 -2.68 -23.45
C LYS A 90 5.76 -4.15 -23.02
N GLN A 91 6.65 -4.48 -22.10
CA GLN A 91 6.87 -5.85 -21.63
C GLN A 91 5.65 -6.40 -20.85
N TYR A 92 4.97 -5.56 -20.08
CA TYR A 92 3.88 -5.97 -19.18
C TYR A 92 2.49 -5.59 -19.68
N LYS A 93 2.40 -4.86 -20.78
CA LYS A 93 1.18 -4.22 -21.28
C LYS A 93 -0.01 -5.17 -21.37
N GLU A 94 0.17 -6.32 -21.97
CA GLU A 94 -0.93 -7.28 -22.17
C GLU A 94 -1.33 -7.95 -20.85
N GLN A 95 -0.38 -8.27 -19.99
CA GLN A 95 -0.66 -8.85 -18.67
C GLN A 95 -1.44 -7.86 -17.79
N ILE A 96 -1.03 -6.60 -17.79
CA ILE A 96 -1.70 -5.55 -17.01
C ILE A 96 -3.10 -5.30 -17.56
N ARG A 97 -3.28 -5.29 -18.89
CA ARG A 97 -4.60 -5.16 -19.51
C ARG A 97 -5.54 -6.29 -19.11
N ALA A 98 -5.07 -7.53 -19.16
CA ALA A 98 -5.85 -8.69 -18.74
C ALA A 98 -6.24 -8.59 -17.25
N ALA A 99 -5.32 -8.17 -16.39
CA ALA A 99 -5.60 -7.97 -14.96
C ALA A 99 -6.63 -6.84 -14.73
N PHE A 100 -6.54 -5.72 -15.44
CA PHE A 100 -7.56 -4.67 -15.38
C PHE A 100 -8.93 -5.15 -15.85
N GLN A 101 -8.98 -5.97 -16.92
CA GLN A 101 -10.21 -6.55 -17.41
C GLN A 101 -10.86 -7.46 -16.37
N GLN A 102 -10.08 -8.28 -15.65
CA GLN A 102 -10.56 -9.10 -14.53
C GLN A 102 -11.12 -8.24 -13.39
N LEU A 103 -10.58 -7.03 -13.19
CA LEU A 103 -11.09 -6.05 -12.23
C LEU A 103 -12.28 -5.22 -12.78
N GLY A 104 -12.82 -5.55 -13.96
CA GLY A 104 -13.95 -4.86 -14.56
C GLY A 104 -13.62 -3.45 -15.06
N MET A 105 -12.38 -3.21 -15.48
CA MET A 105 -11.99 -1.96 -16.16
C MET A 105 -11.92 -2.18 -17.68
N ASP A 106 -12.59 -1.33 -18.43
CA ASP A 106 -12.60 -1.37 -19.88
C ASP A 106 -11.35 -0.72 -20.50
N ALA A 107 -11.11 -1.00 -21.78
CA ALA A 107 -9.96 -0.47 -22.51
C ALA A 107 -9.98 1.07 -22.60
N ALA A 108 -11.16 1.69 -22.66
CA ALA A 108 -11.30 3.14 -22.73
C ALA A 108 -10.79 3.80 -21.44
N ALA A 109 -11.15 3.26 -20.28
CA ALA A 109 -10.67 3.76 -18.99
C ALA A 109 -9.14 3.64 -18.85
N LEU A 110 -8.53 2.60 -19.42
CA LEU A 110 -7.08 2.40 -19.35
C LEU A 110 -6.28 3.46 -20.10
N ALA A 111 -6.88 4.09 -21.10
CA ALA A 111 -6.26 5.15 -21.90
C ALA A 111 -6.37 6.54 -21.24
N LEU A 112 -7.23 6.69 -20.23
CA LEU A 112 -7.44 7.98 -19.56
C LEU A 112 -6.34 8.27 -18.54
N PRO A 113 -5.93 9.54 -18.39
CA PRO A 113 -5.12 9.97 -17.25
C PRO A 113 -5.84 9.65 -15.93
N ALA A 114 -5.09 9.30 -14.89
CA ALA A 114 -5.68 8.93 -13.60
C ALA A 114 -6.54 10.05 -13.00
N ALA A 115 -6.24 11.30 -13.32
CA ALA A 115 -7.08 12.45 -12.93
C ALA A 115 -8.54 12.32 -13.41
N ARG A 116 -8.76 11.68 -14.56
CA ARG A 116 -10.08 11.51 -15.20
C ARG A 116 -10.80 10.21 -14.83
N LEU A 117 -10.15 9.32 -14.11
CA LEU A 117 -10.76 8.08 -13.65
C LEU A 117 -11.80 8.34 -12.56
N SER A 118 -12.85 7.52 -12.53
CA SER A 118 -13.78 7.48 -11.39
C SER A 118 -13.07 7.00 -10.12
N GLY A 119 -13.64 7.28 -8.95
CA GLY A 119 -13.08 6.82 -7.67
C GLY A 119 -12.86 5.30 -7.63
N GLY A 120 -13.82 4.52 -8.12
CA GLY A 120 -13.69 3.07 -8.22
C GLY A 120 -12.59 2.62 -9.16
N GLN A 121 -12.41 3.30 -10.32
CA GLN A 121 -11.33 3.00 -11.26
C GLN A 121 -9.96 3.35 -10.68
N LYS A 122 -9.84 4.49 -9.97
CA LYS A 122 -8.62 4.86 -9.23
C LYS A 122 -8.26 3.80 -8.20
N ARG A 123 -9.23 3.34 -7.43
CA ARG A 123 -9.02 2.32 -6.39
C ARG A 123 -8.54 1.00 -6.98
N ARG A 124 -9.14 0.54 -8.08
CA ARG A 124 -8.70 -0.67 -8.81
C ARG A 124 -7.30 -0.51 -9.38
N THR A 125 -6.96 0.68 -9.90
CA THR A 125 -5.60 0.97 -10.37
C THR A 125 -4.58 0.93 -9.22
N ALA A 126 -4.90 1.53 -8.07
CA ALA A 126 -4.04 1.49 -6.89
C ALA A 126 -3.87 0.06 -6.35
N LEU A 127 -4.93 -0.75 -6.37
CA LEU A 127 -4.87 -2.16 -6.01
C LEU A 127 -3.92 -2.93 -6.94
N LEU A 128 -4.11 -2.82 -8.25
CA LEU A 128 -3.27 -3.54 -9.22
C LEU A 128 -1.80 -3.11 -9.17
N ARG A 129 -1.53 -1.84 -8.86
CA ARG A 129 -0.15 -1.35 -8.66
C ARG A 129 0.51 -1.98 -7.42
N ALA A 130 -0.26 -2.41 -6.44
CA ALA A 130 0.25 -3.01 -5.20
C ALA A 130 0.47 -4.53 -5.30
N LEU A 131 -0.15 -5.20 -6.27
CA LEU A 131 0.00 -6.64 -6.53
C LEU A 131 1.22 -6.94 -7.38
#